data_b558ed499ed2b27dd466214e55962a5f
#
_entry.id   b558ed499ed2b27dd466214e55962a5f
#
_cell.length_a   1.000
_cell.length_b   1.000
_cell.length_c   1.000
_cell.angle_alpha   90.00
_cell.angle_beta   90.00
_cell.angle_gamma   90.00
#
_symmetry.space_group_name_H-M   'P 1'
#
loop_
_entity.id
_entity.type
_entity.pdbx_description
1 polymer ?
#
loop_
_entity_poly.entity_id
_entity_poly.type
_entity_poly.pdbx_seq_one_letter_code
_entity_poly.pdbx_strand_id
1 'polypeptide(L)'
;RQMCIRDSSLAMPASVRGALGGADNQSAVASAMAHFGVTEADLKKVMAAALEKGGDYADLYFEHTFNNSVVLMDGKVNNCGANIDFGMGVRVLAGDQTGYAYVEGVTVEEMLRAARTAARIASSGKAGKPVGLTEKTIAKSRYAVTEPWEDVSLKAKIPYLEKLNEKIFSLDNRVRKVQASLVDSTSHVLFCNSEGVSYYDYRPMVSFMAVCIMEENGKMENGYAGRSYRKGFEFMTDDIVDT
;
A
#
# COMPACT_ATOMS: atom_id res chain seq x y z
N ARG A 1 12.26 18.99 18.53
CA ARG A 1 13.40 18.07 18.33
C ARG A 1 13.28 17.48 16.93
N GLN A 2 14.27 17.78 16.10
CA GLN A 2 14.39 17.43 14.67
C GLN A 2 14.65 15.93 14.49
N MET A 3 13.62 15.10 14.36
CA MET A 3 13.86 13.68 14.10
C MET A 3 12.76 12.99 13.25
N CYS A 4 12.06 13.75 12.42
CA CYS A 4 11.05 13.23 11.48
C CYS A 4 11.40 13.54 10.02
N ILE A 5 12.67 13.69 9.67
CA ILE A 5 13.07 13.91 8.28
C ILE A 5 14.12 12.86 7.92
N ARG A 6 13.68 11.66 7.57
CA ARG A 6 14.41 10.91 6.55
C ARG A 6 13.65 11.12 5.25
N ASP A 7 14.21 11.94 4.40
CA ASP A 7 13.92 11.97 2.99
C ASP A 7 14.12 10.54 2.46
N SER A 8 13.02 9.83 2.24
CA SER A 8 13.10 8.51 1.63
C SER A 8 13.35 8.72 0.13
N SER A 9 14.62 8.64 -0.27
CA SER A 9 15.09 8.67 -1.66
C SER A 9 14.60 7.48 -2.51
N LEU A 10 13.58 6.76 -2.06
CA LEU A 10 12.91 5.65 -2.74
C LEU A 10 11.58 6.08 -3.38
N ALA A 11 11.44 7.36 -3.73
CA ALA A 11 10.30 7.83 -4.52
C ALA A 11 10.25 7.09 -5.86
N MET A 12 9.05 6.69 -6.28
CA MET A 12 8.86 6.06 -7.59
C MET A 12 9.39 6.94 -8.72
N PRO A 13 10.04 6.36 -9.76
CA PRO A 13 10.41 7.10 -10.95
C PRO A 13 9.19 7.80 -11.58
N ALA A 14 9.37 9.02 -12.05
CA ALA A 14 8.31 9.82 -12.70
C ALA A 14 7.63 9.11 -13.87
N SER A 15 8.31 8.16 -14.52
CA SER A 15 7.77 7.31 -15.59
C SER A 15 6.67 6.38 -15.14
N VAL A 16 6.70 5.92 -13.89
CA VAL A 16 5.64 5.07 -13.31
C VAL A 16 4.43 5.91 -12.91
N ARG A 17 4.66 7.16 -12.50
CA ARG A 17 3.60 8.13 -12.13
C ARG A 17 2.71 8.52 -13.31
N GLY A 18 3.28 8.67 -14.52
CA GLY A 18 2.53 8.97 -15.73
C GLY A 18 1.56 7.87 -16.16
N ALA A 19 1.78 6.63 -15.73
CA ALA A 19 0.92 5.50 -16.03
C ALA A 19 -0.39 5.50 -15.20
N LEU A 20 -0.46 6.29 -14.11
CA LEU A 20 -1.64 6.37 -13.25
C LEU A 20 -2.80 7.16 -13.87
N GLY A 21 -2.54 7.97 -14.90
CA GLY A 21 -3.50 8.89 -15.53
C GLY A 21 -4.17 8.43 -16.82
N GLY A 22 -4.13 7.14 -17.18
CA GLY A 22 -4.79 6.64 -18.41
C GLY A 22 -3.87 5.98 -19.43
N ALA A 23 -2.66 5.62 -19.02
CA ALA A 23 -1.76 4.83 -19.84
C ALA A 23 -2.30 3.41 -20.05
N ASP A 24 -1.98 2.85 -21.22
CA ASP A 24 -2.21 1.45 -21.56
C ASP A 24 -1.66 0.52 -20.46
N ASN A 25 -2.42 -0.52 -20.06
CA ASN A 25 -2.02 -1.47 -19.03
C ASN A 25 -0.64 -2.08 -19.29
N GLN A 26 -0.27 -2.26 -20.54
CA GLN A 26 1.04 -2.77 -20.96
C GLN A 26 2.18 -1.88 -20.44
N SER A 27 2.04 -0.57 -20.53
CA SER A 27 3.01 0.38 -19.99
C SER A 27 3.01 0.39 -18.45
N ALA A 28 1.87 0.17 -17.81
CA ALA A 28 1.75 0.12 -16.35
C ALA A 28 2.43 -1.13 -15.75
N VAL A 29 2.21 -2.31 -16.35
CA VAL A 29 2.86 -3.57 -15.93
C VAL A 29 4.37 -3.51 -16.16
N ALA A 30 4.82 -3.00 -17.31
CA ALA A 30 6.24 -2.83 -17.60
C ALA A 30 6.92 -1.85 -16.62
N SER A 31 6.24 -0.75 -16.30
CA SER A 31 6.71 0.21 -15.30
C SER A 31 6.75 -0.39 -13.90
N ALA A 32 5.77 -1.20 -13.53
CA ALA A 32 5.76 -1.91 -12.25
C ALA A 32 6.90 -2.94 -12.16
N MET A 33 7.15 -3.71 -13.23
CA MET A 33 8.30 -4.63 -13.28
C MET A 33 9.62 -3.87 -13.09
N ALA A 34 9.79 -2.72 -13.73
CA ALA A 34 10.96 -1.87 -13.55
C ALA A 34 11.07 -1.35 -12.10
N HIS A 35 9.95 -0.97 -11.49
CA HIS A 35 9.89 -0.54 -10.09
C HIS A 35 10.36 -1.63 -9.11
N PHE A 36 9.94 -2.87 -9.34
CA PHE A 36 10.37 -4.02 -8.52
C PHE A 36 11.74 -4.59 -8.94
N GLY A 37 12.35 -4.07 -9.99
CA GLY A 37 13.65 -4.52 -10.49
C GLY A 37 13.60 -5.92 -11.10
N VAL A 38 12.46 -6.35 -11.65
CA VAL A 38 12.25 -7.66 -12.24
C VAL A 38 11.97 -7.58 -13.73
N THR A 39 12.34 -8.64 -14.47
CA THR A 39 12.04 -8.78 -15.88
C THR A 39 10.99 -9.88 -16.11
N GLU A 40 10.33 -9.86 -17.26
CA GLU A 40 9.41 -10.93 -17.64
C GLU A 40 10.10 -12.31 -17.64
N ALA A 41 11.38 -12.37 -18.02
CA ALA A 41 12.18 -13.59 -17.98
C ALA A 41 12.38 -14.10 -16.53
N ASP A 42 12.55 -13.20 -15.57
CA ASP A 42 12.67 -13.56 -14.16
C ASP A 42 11.35 -14.09 -13.62
N LEU A 43 10.23 -13.42 -13.93
CA LEU A 43 8.89 -13.87 -13.54
C LEU A 43 8.60 -15.26 -14.10
N LYS A 44 8.95 -15.54 -15.37
CA LYS A 44 8.79 -16.87 -15.98
C LYS A 44 9.62 -17.94 -15.26
N LYS A 45 10.87 -17.64 -14.88
CA LYS A 45 11.74 -18.57 -14.13
C LYS A 45 11.16 -18.88 -12.75
N VAL A 46 10.68 -17.84 -12.04
CA VAL A 46 10.09 -17.99 -10.70
C VAL A 46 8.79 -18.78 -10.78
N MET A 47 7.94 -18.51 -11.77
CA MET A 47 6.71 -19.26 -12.01
C MET A 47 6.98 -20.74 -12.34
N ALA A 48 7.97 -21.02 -13.16
CA ALA A 48 8.38 -22.40 -13.45
C ALA A 48 8.84 -23.14 -12.19
N ALA A 49 9.62 -22.46 -11.32
CA ALA A 49 10.06 -23.05 -10.05
C ALA A 49 8.88 -23.27 -9.07
N ALA A 50 7.87 -22.38 -9.08
CA ALA A 50 6.66 -22.54 -8.28
C ALA A 50 5.85 -23.80 -8.68
N LEU A 51 5.85 -24.14 -9.96
CA LEU A 51 5.10 -25.29 -10.50
C LEU A 51 5.91 -26.59 -10.56
N GLU A 52 7.21 -26.59 -10.25
CA GLU A 52 8.12 -27.74 -10.46
C GLU A 52 7.74 -29.02 -9.70
N LYS A 53 6.95 -28.93 -8.64
CA LYS A 53 6.51 -30.04 -7.79
C LYS A 53 5.05 -30.47 -8.02
N GLY A 54 4.43 -30.01 -9.13
CA GLY A 54 3.11 -30.43 -9.52
C GLY A 54 1.99 -29.49 -9.09
N GLY A 55 2.27 -28.21 -8.97
CA GLY A 55 1.24 -27.20 -8.79
C GLY A 55 0.33 -27.11 -10.02
N ASP A 56 -0.98 -27.05 -9.78
CA ASP A 56 -2.00 -26.81 -10.82
C ASP A 56 -2.11 -25.31 -11.13
N TYR A 57 -1.79 -24.47 -10.14
CA TYR A 57 -1.84 -23.02 -10.22
C TYR A 57 -0.75 -22.40 -9.34
N ALA A 58 -0.19 -21.30 -9.78
CA ALA A 58 0.67 -20.46 -8.96
C ALA A 58 0.43 -18.99 -9.25
N ASP A 59 0.61 -18.15 -8.22
CA ASP A 59 0.67 -16.70 -8.38
C ASP A 59 1.84 -16.07 -7.63
N LEU A 60 2.26 -14.92 -8.17
CA LEU A 60 3.29 -14.04 -7.63
C LEU A 60 2.62 -12.71 -7.31
N TYR A 61 2.76 -12.25 -6.08
CA TYR A 61 2.23 -10.99 -5.58
C TYR A 61 3.39 -10.15 -5.05
N PHE A 62 3.69 -9.08 -5.77
CA PHE A 62 4.68 -8.10 -5.35
C PHE A 62 3.96 -6.92 -4.71
N GLU A 63 4.48 -6.43 -3.61
CA GLU A 63 3.93 -5.27 -2.92
C GLU A 63 5.05 -4.32 -2.47
N HIS A 64 4.82 -3.04 -2.69
CA HIS A 64 5.58 -1.95 -2.12
C HIS A 64 4.61 -0.97 -1.51
N THR A 65 4.55 -0.93 -0.19
CA THR A 65 3.61 -0.09 0.55
C THR A 65 4.35 0.95 1.38
N PHE A 66 3.96 2.20 1.20
CA PHE A 66 4.39 3.33 2.00
C PHE A 66 3.28 3.67 2.99
N ASN A 67 3.58 3.69 4.27
CA ASN A 67 2.66 4.08 5.31
C ASN A 67 3.22 5.29 6.05
N ASN A 68 2.41 6.32 6.22
CA ASN A 68 2.76 7.50 7.00
C ASN A 68 1.68 7.80 8.03
N SER A 69 2.09 8.33 9.17
CA SER A 69 1.18 8.75 10.22
C SER A 69 1.64 10.04 10.86
N VAL A 70 0.69 10.92 11.14
CA VAL A 70 0.89 12.13 11.96
C VAL A 70 -0.20 12.16 12.99
N VAL A 71 0.18 12.36 14.25
CA VAL A 71 -0.73 12.50 15.38
C VAL A 71 -0.45 13.80 16.09
N LEU A 72 -1.46 14.65 16.19
CA LEU A 72 -1.46 15.84 17.04
C LEU A 72 -2.20 15.53 18.35
N MET A 73 -1.71 16.11 19.43
CA MET A 73 -2.40 16.17 20.71
C MET A 73 -2.42 17.62 21.20
N ASP A 74 -3.62 18.13 21.42
CA ASP A 74 -3.85 19.52 21.84
C ASP A 74 -3.10 20.54 20.96
N GLY A 75 -3.19 20.37 19.63
CA GLY A 75 -2.58 21.24 18.63
C GLY A 75 -1.06 21.10 18.44
N LYS A 76 -0.42 20.12 19.09
CA LYS A 76 1.02 19.88 18.95
C LYS A 76 1.30 18.49 18.37
N VAL A 77 2.26 18.40 17.46
CA VAL A 77 2.72 17.10 16.96
C VAL A 77 3.24 16.25 18.12
N ASN A 78 2.52 15.18 18.41
CA ASN A 78 2.86 14.22 19.46
C ASN A 78 3.67 13.05 18.92
N ASN A 79 3.28 12.55 17.74
CA ASN A 79 3.97 11.43 17.08
C ASN A 79 3.87 11.58 15.56
N CYS A 80 4.90 11.11 14.88
CA CYS A 80 4.87 10.90 13.45
C CYS A 80 5.70 9.65 13.11
N GLY A 81 5.26 8.91 12.13
CA GLY A 81 5.90 7.67 11.69
C GLY A 81 5.83 7.50 10.20
N ALA A 82 6.82 6.81 9.66
CA ALA A 82 6.84 6.31 8.30
C ALA A 82 7.33 4.86 8.32
N ASN A 83 6.67 4.00 7.57
CA ASN A 83 7.05 2.60 7.38
C ASN A 83 6.95 2.23 5.91
N ILE A 84 7.86 1.39 5.45
CA ILE A 84 7.88 0.85 4.09
C ILE A 84 7.87 -0.66 4.19
N ASP A 85 6.89 -1.28 3.53
CA ASP A 85 6.80 -2.72 3.36
C ASP A 85 7.11 -3.04 1.90
N PHE A 86 8.08 -3.90 1.65
CA PHE A 86 8.53 -4.27 0.31
C PHE A 86 8.82 -5.76 0.25
N GLY A 87 8.31 -6.43 -0.79
CA GLY A 87 8.58 -7.85 -0.96
C GLY A 87 7.71 -8.54 -1.99
N MET A 88 7.84 -9.87 -2.02
CA MET A 88 7.08 -10.75 -2.91
C MET A 88 6.58 -11.98 -2.17
N GLY A 89 5.30 -12.30 -2.37
CA GLY A 89 4.69 -13.57 -1.98
C GLY A 89 4.53 -14.51 -3.18
N VAL A 90 4.72 -15.81 -2.94
CA VAL A 90 4.42 -16.88 -3.90
C VAL A 90 3.38 -17.79 -3.28
N ARG A 91 2.30 -18.05 -4.01
CA ARG A 91 1.30 -19.05 -3.66
C ARG A 91 1.25 -20.12 -4.73
N VAL A 92 1.16 -21.38 -4.30
CA VAL A 92 1.03 -22.55 -5.18
C VAL A 92 -0.16 -23.36 -4.71
N LEU A 93 -1.00 -23.78 -5.62
CA LEU A 93 -2.11 -24.71 -5.39
C LEU A 93 -1.80 -26.03 -6.09
N ALA A 94 -2.06 -27.16 -5.41
CA ALA A 94 -1.93 -28.51 -5.96
C ALA A 94 -3.07 -29.38 -5.40
N GLY A 95 -4.15 -29.54 -6.16
CA GLY A 95 -5.39 -30.12 -5.65
C GLY A 95 -5.90 -29.30 -4.45
N ASP A 96 -6.07 -29.98 -3.31
CA ASP A 96 -6.54 -29.37 -2.06
C ASP A 96 -5.42 -28.75 -1.20
N GLN A 97 -4.16 -28.81 -1.66
CA GLN A 97 -3.02 -28.29 -0.93
C GLN A 97 -2.66 -26.89 -1.39
N THR A 98 -2.32 -26.04 -0.42
CA THR A 98 -1.82 -24.68 -0.66
C THR A 98 -0.45 -24.51 -0.05
N GLY A 99 0.53 -24.14 -0.86
CA GLY A 99 1.84 -23.71 -0.42
C GLY A 99 1.98 -22.19 -0.54
N TYR A 100 2.51 -21.55 0.49
CA TYR A 100 2.79 -20.13 0.50
C TYR A 100 4.18 -19.86 1.08
N ALA A 101 4.90 -18.93 0.45
CA ALA A 101 6.15 -18.40 0.96
C ALA A 101 6.29 -16.93 0.55
N TYR A 102 7.02 -16.14 1.34
CA TYR A 102 7.31 -14.75 1.02
C TYR A 102 8.78 -14.42 1.26
N VAL A 103 9.22 -13.31 0.65
CA VAL A 103 10.54 -12.72 0.83
C VAL A 103 10.44 -11.20 0.82
N GLU A 104 11.25 -10.54 1.63
CA GLU A 104 11.36 -9.08 1.67
C GLU A 104 12.28 -8.55 0.57
N GLY A 105 13.24 -9.35 0.10
CA GLY A 105 14.08 -9.03 -1.04
C GLY A 105 13.49 -9.57 -2.35
N VAL A 106 13.68 -8.85 -3.46
CA VAL A 106 13.16 -9.20 -4.80
C VAL A 106 14.31 -9.55 -5.76
N THR A 107 15.39 -10.12 -5.25
CA THR A 107 16.42 -10.71 -6.11
C THR A 107 15.93 -12.02 -6.72
N VAL A 108 16.40 -12.36 -7.90
CA VAL A 108 16.02 -13.61 -8.58
C VAL A 108 16.28 -14.83 -7.70
N GLU A 109 17.37 -14.82 -6.93
CA GLU A 109 17.73 -15.93 -6.03
C GLU A 109 16.71 -16.08 -4.90
N GLU A 110 16.32 -14.99 -4.23
CA GLU A 110 15.35 -15.00 -3.14
C GLU A 110 13.96 -15.40 -3.62
N MET A 111 13.54 -14.87 -4.77
CA MET A 111 12.28 -15.24 -5.41
C MET A 111 12.22 -16.72 -5.76
N LEU A 112 13.29 -17.29 -6.34
CA LEU A 112 13.38 -18.72 -6.64
C LEU A 112 13.36 -19.57 -5.38
N ARG A 113 13.99 -19.13 -4.29
CA ARG A 113 13.96 -19.81 -2.99
C ARG A 113 12.54 -19.86 -2.43
N ALA A 114 11.80 -18.73 -2.47
CA ALA A 114 10.41 -18.67 -2.05
C ALA A 114 9.51 -19.57 -2.91
N ALA A 115 9.66 -19.52 -4.24
CA ALA A 115 8.90 -20.34 -5.17
C ALA A 115 9.08 -21.85 -4.92
N ARG A 116 10.32 -22.30 -4.77
CA ARG A 116 10.60 -23.70 -4.44
C ARG A 116 10.09 -24.11 -3.06
N THR A 117 10.08 -23.19 -2.10
CA THR A 117 9.51 -23.45 -0.77
C THR A 117 7.99 -23.62 -0.86
N ALA A 118 7.28 -22.74 -1.53
CA ALA A 118 5.85 -22.86 -1.76
C ALA A 118 5.50 -24.14 -2.54
N ALA A 119 6.27 -24.47 -3.59
CA ALA A 119 6.11 -25.68 -4.37
C ALA A 119 6.27 -26.97 -3.53
N ARG A 120 7.22 -27.00 -2.60
CA ARG A 120 7.42 -28.14 -1.69
C ARG A 120 6.28 -28.32 -0.71
N ILE A 121 5.70 -27.22 -0.22
CA ILE A 121 4.57 -27.26 0.71
C ILE A 121 3.31 -27.80 0.01
N ALA A 122 3.05 -27.37 -1.24
CA ALA A 122 1.90 -27.81 -2.04
C ALA A 122 2.18 -29.00 -2.95
N SER A 123 3.18 -29.84 -2.65
CA SER A 123 3.62 -30.92 -3.56
C SER A 123 2.58 -32.02 -3.76
N SER A 124 2.11 -32.21 -5.00
CA SER A 124 1.23 -33.30 -5.42
C SER A 124 1.95 -34.43 -6.14
N GLY A 125 3.25 -34.28 -6.41
CA GLY A 125 4.08 -35.28 -7.09
C GLY A 125 3.99 -35.29 -8.64
N LYS A 126 3.17 -34.45 -9.25
CA LYS A 126 3.06 -34.30 -10.72
C LYS A 126 3.55 -32.92 -11.15
N ALA A 127 4.44 -32.79 -12.11
CA ALA A 127 4.95 -31.54 -12.60
C ALA A 127 3.90 -30.79 -13.45
N GLY A 128 3.54 -29.57 -13.05
CA GLY A 128 2.74 -28.65 -13.85
C GLY A 128 3.55 -28.03 -15.00
N LYS A 129 2.88 -27.58 -16.06
CA LYS A 129 3.52 -26.87 -17.18
C LYS A 129 3.28 -25.37 -17.04
N PRO A 130 4.33 -24.54 -17.03
CA PRO A 130 4.17 -23.09 -17.02
C PRO A 130 3.52 -22.63 -18.34
N VAL A 131 2.56 -21.72 -18.24
CA VAL A 131 1.92 -21.05 -19.38
C VAL A 131 2.59 -19.69 -19.60
N GLY A 132 2.62 -19.23 -20.86
CA GLY A 132 3.11 -17.88 -21.16
C GLY A 132 2.23 -16.82 -20.51
N LEU A 133 2.84 -15.74 -19.99
CA LEU A 133 2.11 -14.64 -19.43
C LEU A 133 1.32 -13.91 -20.54
N THR A 134 0.01 -13.80 -20.36
CA THR A 134 -0.88 -12.99 -21.20
C THR A 134 -1.37 -11.84 -20.35
N GLU A 135 -1.18 -10.61 -20.80
CA GLU A 135 -1.69 -9.47 -20.07
C GLU A 135 -3.21 -9.46 -20.04
N LYS A 136 -3.77 -9.34 -18.83
CA LYS A 136 -5.18 -9.03 -18.66
C LYS A 136 -5.31 -7.56 -18.31
N THR A 137 -5.88 -6.81 -19.22
CA THR A 137 -6.10 -5.38 -19.02
C THR A 137 -7.09 -5.15 -17.88
N ILE A 138 -6.65 -4.48 -16.82
CA ILE A 138 -7.58 -3.79 -15.93
C ILE A 138 -8.03 -2.55 -16.71
N ALA A 139 -9.24 -2.59 -17.23
CA ALA A 139 -9.76 -1.62 -18.21
C ALA A 139 -9.78 -0.17 -17.69
N LYS A 140 -9.71 0.06 -16.38
CA LYS A 140 -9.67 1.41 -15.79
C LYS A 140 -9.20 1.35 -14.35
N SER A 141 -8.23 2.18 -13.98
CA SER A 141 -7.94 2.46 -12.57
C SER A 141 -9.21 3.00 -11.90
N ARG A 142 -9.58 2.43 -10.76
CA ARG A 142 -10.74 2.89 -9.97
C ARG A 142 -10.42 4.13 -9.15
N TYR A 143 -9.15 4.44 -9.02
CA TYR A 143 -8.65 5.52 -8.17
C TYR A 143 -7.88 6.50 -9.05
N ALA A 144 -8.54 7.62 -9.38
CA ALA A 144 -7.85 8.74 -10.01
C ALA A 144 -7.12 9.51 -8.89
N VAL A 145 -5.80 9.56 -8.98
CA VAL A 145 -4.93 10.28 -8.05
C VAL A 145 -4.06 11.22 -8.86
N THR A 146 -4.08 12.50 -8.51
CA THR A 146 -3.24 13.53 -9.13
C THR A 146 -2.06 13.92 -8.25
N GLU A 147 -2.21 13.77 -6.93
CA GLU A 147 -1.19 14.05 -5.93
C GLU A 147 -1.01 12.81 -5.03
N PRO A 148 -0.07 11.89 -5.38
CA PRO A 148 0.20 10.69 -4.61
C PRO A 148 0.72 11.00 -3.19
N TRP A 149 0.28 10.23 -2.19
CA TRP A 149 0.65 10.44 -0.78
C TRP A 149 2.15 10.30 -0.52
N GLU A 150 2.83 9.44 -1.25
CA GLU A 150 4.28 9.24 -1.15
C GLU A 150 5.11 10.46 -1.57
N ASP A 151 4.51 11.36 -2.35
CA ASP A 151 5.14 12.62 -2.76
C ASP A 151 4.89 13.77 -1.78
N VAL A 152 4.02 13.56 -0.78
CA VAL A 152 3.58 14.60 0.16
C VAL A 152 4.36 14.52 1.46
N SER A 153 5.06 15.59 1.80
CA SER A 153 5.79 15.66 3.05
C SER A 153 4.85 15.62 4.27
N LEU A 154 5.33 15.07 5.39
CA LEU A 154 4.58 15.09 6.65
C LEU A 154 4.21 16.51 7.08
N LYS A 155 5.07 17.50 6.78
CA LYS A 155 4.80 18.92 7.10
C LYS A 155 3.58 19.47 6.39
N ALA A 156 3.28 19.04 5.17
CA ALA A 156 2.12 19.49 4.41
C ALA A 156 0.80 18.98 5.01
N LYS A 157 0.83 17.94 5.82
CA LYS A 157 -0.33 17.30 6.45
C LYS A 157 -0.73 17.95 7.78
N ILE A 158 0.23 18.56 8.48
CA ILE A 158 0.04 19.15 9.81
C ILE A 158 -1.05 20.22 9.85
N PRO A 159 -1.11 21.21 8.93
CA PRO A 159 -2.12 22.29 8.99
C PRO A 159 -3.57 21.78 9.02
N TYR A 160 -3.86 20.67 8.35
CA TYR A 160 -5.21 20.08 8.37
C TYR A 160 -5.58 19.52 9.74
N LEU A 161 -4.61 18.94 10.45
CA LEU A 161 -4.80 18.43 11.81
C LEU A 161 -4.91 19.57 12.83
N GLU A 162 -4.13 20.63 12.66
CA GLU A 162 -4.24 21.86 13.48
C GLU A 162 -5.62 22.49 13.32
N LYS A 163 -6.08 22.66 12.09
CA LYS A 163 -7.42 23.19 11.78
C LYS A 163 -8.53 22.33 12.39
N LEU A 164 -8.41 20.99 12.30
CA LEU A 164 -9.36 20.06 12.93
C LEU A 164 -9.35 20.21 14.46
N ASN A 165 -8.18 20.29 15.08
CA ASN A 165 -8.03 20.50 16.51
C ASN A 165 -8.71 21.81 16.96
N GLU A 166 -8.41 22.93 16.33
CA GLU A 166 -9.01 24.24 16.62
C GLU A 166 -10.54 24.21 16.48
N LYS A 167 -11.03 23.59 15.41
CA LYS A 167 -12.46 23.45 15.18
C LYS A 167 -13.14 22.67 16.30
N ILE A 168 -12.60 21.52 16.71
CA ILE A 168 -13.20 20.70 17.79
C ILE A 168 -13.25 21.50 19.10
N PHE A 169 -12.18 22.21 19.48
CA PHE A 169 -12.20 23.06 20.67
C PHE A 169 -13.22 24.18 20.59
N SER A 170 -13.52 24.68 19.38
CA SER A 170 -14.50 25.75 19.18
C SER A 170 -15.96 25.29 19.25
N LEU A 171 -16.23 23.98 19.08
CA LEU A 171 -17.58 23.44 19.07
C LEU A 171 -18.23 23.39 20.45
N ASP A 172 -17.45 23.13 21.49
CA ASP A 172 -17.97 22.99 22.84
C ASP A 172 -16.91 23.34 23.90
N ASN A 173 -17.28 24.21 24.86
CA ASN A 173 -16.37 24.65 25.92
C ASN A 173 -16.03 23.54 26.96
N ARG A 174 -16.70 22.40 26.93
CA ARG A 174 -16.40 21.21 27.75
C ARG A 174 -15.27 20.40 27.20
N VAL A 175 -14.84 20.60 25.96
CA VAL A 175 -13.69 19.92 25.38
C VAL A 175 -12.42 20.27 26.17
N ARG A 176 -11.70 19.25 26.63
CA ARG A 176 -10.46 19.39 27.41
C ARG A 176 -9.24 18.92 26.67
N LYS A 177 -9.39 17.88 25.83
CA LYS A 177 -8.29 17.35 25.03
C LYS A 177 -8.79 16.94 23.65
N VAL A 178 -7.93 17.12 22.66
CA VAL A 178 -8.17 16.65 21.30
C VAL A 178 -6.93 15.90 20.81
N GLN A 179 -7.14 14.71 20.28
CA GLN A 179 -6.16 14.00 19.50
C GLN A 179 -6.67 13.93 18.05
N ALA A 180 -5.93 14.51 17.14
CA ALA A 180 -6.21 14.46 15.71
C ALA A 180 -5.14 13.62 15.02
N SER A 181 -5.51 12.73 14.11
CA SER A 181 -4.59 11.87 13.38
C SER A 181 -4.91 11.79 11.90
N LEU A 182 -3.86 11.75 11.10
CA LEU A 182 -3.91 11.45 9.68
C LEU A 182 -2.95 10.28 9.42
N VAL A 183 -3.49 9.23 8.82
CA VAL A 183 -2.73 8.07 8.38
C VAL A 183 -2.97 7.92 6.90
N ASP A 184 -1.92 7.88 6.12
CA ASP A 184 -1.99 7.60 4.70
C ASP A 184 -1.16 6.38 4.34
N SER A 185 -1.59 5.70 3.29
CA SER A 185 -0.92 4.53 2.76
C SER A 185 -1.04 4.52 1.25
N THR A 186 0.04 4.14 0.59
CA THR A 186 0.06 3.89 -0.85
C THR A 186 0.69 2.54 -1.09
N SER A 187 -0.06 1.63 -1.74
CA SER A 187 0.47 0.32 -2.14
C SER A 187 0.57 0.23 -3.66
N HIS A 188 1.74 -0.15 -4.13
CA HIS A 188 2.02 -0.54 -5.50
C HIS A 188 2.04 -2.06 -5.56
N VAL A 189 1.14 -2.64 -6.33
CA VAL A 189 0.99 -4.09 -6.44
C VAL A 189 1.22 -4.53 -7.87
N LEU A 190 2.16 -5.47 -8.07
CA LEU A 190 2.30 -6.22 -9.32
C LEU A 190 1.88 -7.66 -9.05
N PHE A 191 0.91 -8.13 -9.79
CA PHE A 191 0.41 -9.48 -9.73
C PHE A 191 0.66 -10.22 -11.04
N CYS A 192 1.08 -11.49 -10.94
CA CYS A 192 1.22 -12.40 -12.09
C CYS A 192 0.79 -13.81 -11.67
N ASN A 193 0.15 -14.56 -12.58
CA ASN A 193 -0.20 -15.96 -12.30
C ASN A 193 0.19 -16.92 -13.43
N SER A 194 0.07 -18.21 -13.16
CA SER A 194 0.38 -19.29 -14.11
C SER A 194 -0.60 -19.43 -15.26
N GLU A 195 -1.73 -18.73 -15.22
CA GLU A 195 -2.72 -18.68 -16.30
C GLU A 195 -2.42 -17.54 -17.28
N GLY A 196 -1.31 -16.82 -17.08
CA GLY A 196 -0.87 -15.73 -17.94
C GLY A 196 -1.48 -14.36 -17.59
N VAL A 197 -2.20 -14.24 -16.48
CA VAL A 197 -2.74 -12.94 -16.05
C VAL A 197 -1.62 -12.12 -15.38
N SER A 198 -1.44 -10.89 -15.82
CA SER A 198 -0.62 -9.90 -15.11
C SER A 198 -1.31 -8.55 -15.05
N TYR A 199 -1.20 -7.86 -13.92
CA TYR A 199 -1.70 -6.51 -13.75
C TYR A 199 -0.91 -5.74 -12.70
N TYR A 200 -0.94 -4.43 -12.83
CA TYR A 200 -0.51 -3.48 -11.82
C TYR A 200 -1.72 -2.82 -11.18
N ASP A 201 -1.68 -2.65 -9.87
CA ASP A 201 -2.73 -1.99 -9.10
C ASP A 201 -2.11 -0.96 -8.14
N TYR A 202 -2.61 0.27 -8.21
CA TYR A 202 -2.24 1.36 -7.32
C TYR A 202 -3.35 1.57 -6.31
N ARG A 203 -3.03 1.50 -5.03
CA ARG A 203 -4.00 1.50 -3.93
C ARG A 203 -3.72 2.62 -2.94
N PRO A 204 -4.27 3.82 -3.15
CA PRO A 204 -4.18 4.88 -2.18
C PRO A 204 -5.16 4.62 -1.02
N MET A 205 -4.81 5.07 0.18
CA MET A 205 -5.68 5.09 1.33
C MET A 205 -5.31 6.27 2.22
N VAL A 206 -6.31 6.95 2.73
CA VAL A 206 -6.13 7.95 3.79
C VAL A 206 -7.20 7.77 4.84
N SER A 207 -6.81 7.90 6.10
CA SER A 207 -7.70 7.93 7.25
C SER A 207 -7.46 9.21 8.04
N PHE A 208 -8.52 9.97 8.25
CA PHE A 208 -8.52 11.21 9.01
C PHE A 208 -9.45 11.02 10.20
N MET A 209 -8.94 11.18 11.43
CA MET A 209 -9.66 10.81 12.65
C MET A 209 -9.36 11.79 13.77
N ALA A 210 -10.37 12.03 14.59
CA ALA A 210 -10.22 12.76 15.83
C ALA A 210 -10.84 12.00 17.00
N VAL A 211 -10.24 12.17 18.18
CA VAL A 211 -10.79 11.79 19.48
C VAL A 211 -10.79 13.04 20.34
N CYS A 212 -11.91 13.33 20.99
CA CYS A 212 -12.00 14.41 21.98
C CYS A 212 -12.36 13.85 23.36
N ILE A 213 -11.83 14.48 24.39
CA ILE A 213 -12.22 14.23 25.79
C ILE A 213 -12.95 15.49 26.29
N MET A 214 -14.13 15.30 26.79
CA MET A 214 -14.98 16.34 27.36
C MET A 214 -15.11 16.15 28.86
N GLU A 215 -15.28 17.25 29.60
CA GLU A 215 -15.47 17.23 31.03
C GLU A 215 -16.64 18.13 31.42
N GLU A 216 -17.56 17.59 32.22
CA GLU A 216 -18.65 18.33 32.82
C GLU A 216 -18.90 17.85 34.26
N ASN A 217 -18.88 18.74 35.24
CA ASN A 217 -19.14 18.44 36.65
C ASN A 217 -18.24 17.30 37.21
N GLY A 218 -16.97 17.24 36.80
CA GLY A 218 -16.00 16.22 37.22
C GLY A 218 -16.18 14.86 36.54
N LYS A 219 -17.10 14.73 35.60
CA LYS A 219 -17.24 13.53 34.76
C LYS A 219 -16.54 13.74 33.43
N MET A 220 -15.77 12.77 33.02
CA MET A 220 -15.08 12.75 31.74
C MET A 220 -15.73 11.76 30.79
N GLU A 221 -15.99 12.21 29.58
CA GLU A 221 -16.48 11.38 28.47
C GLU A 221 -15.60 11.58 27.24
N ASN A 222 -15.53 10.58 26.39
CA ASN A 222 -14.83 10.69 25.14
C ASN A 222 -15.75 10.48 23.93
N GLY A 223 -15.45 11.16 22.85
CA GLY A 223 -16.06 10.96 21.55
C GLY A 223 -15.00 10.78 20.49
N TYR A 224 -15.34 10.08 19.43
CA TYR A 224 -14.48 9.96 18.26
C TYR A 224 -15.27 10.12 16.96
N ALA A 225 -14.59 10.62 15.94
CA ALA A 225 -15.09 10.67 14.59
C ALA A 225 -13.93 10.38 13.61
N GLY A 226 -14.24 9.74 12.51
CA GLY A 226 -13.23 9.45 11.49
C GLY A 226 -13.81 9.08 10.15
N ARG A 227 -13.02 9.32 9.11
CA ARG A 227 -13.33 8.97 7.73
C ARG A 227 -12.10 8.37 7.06
N SER A 228 -12.34 7.44 6.15
CA SER A 228 -11.28 6.84 5.33
C SER A 228 -11.68 6.88 3.87
N TYR A 229 -10.72 7.21 3.00
CA TYR A 229 -10.97 7.38 1.58
C TYR A 229 -9.85 6.75 0.76
N ARG A 230 -10.20 6.34 -0.47
CA ARG A 230 -9.23 5.93 -1.48
C ARG A 230 -8.97 7.07 -2.46
N LYS A 231 -8.28 8.09 -1.96
CA LYS A 231 -7.95 9.34 -2.66
C LYS A 231 -6.49 9.70 -2.42
N GLY A 232 -5.89 10.51 -3.31
CA GLY A 232 -4.61 11.14 -3.09
C GLY A 232 -4.73 12.43 -2.27
N PHE A 233 -3.62 13.16 -2.16
CA PHE A 233 -3.57 14.37 -1.33
C PHE A 233 -4.45 15.51 -1.87
N GLU A 234 -4.76 15.52 -3.16
CA GLU A 234 -5.72 16.46 -3.77
C GLU A 234 -7.11 16.44 -3.10
N PHE A 235 -7.39 15.42 -2.29
CA PHE A 235 -8.63 15.34 -1.51
C PHE A 235 -8.61 16.21 -0.24
N MET A 236 -7.43 16.60 0.23
CA MET A 236 -7.26 17.40 1.44
C MET A 236 -7.55 18.88 1.14
N THR A 237 -8.82 19.20 1.02
CA THR A 237 -9.32 20.57 0.81
C THR A 237 -9.57 21.27 2.15
N ASP A 238 -9.76 22.59 2.12
CA ASP A 238 -9.95 23.39 3.35
C ASP A 238 -11.19 23.04 4.14
N ASP A 239 -12.19 22.47 3.48
CA ASP A 239 -13.47 22.04 4.05
C ASP A 239 -13.48 20.58 4.54
N ILE A 240 -12.35 19.84 4.41
CA ILE A 240 -12.26 18.44 4.86
C ILE A 240 -12.60 18.27 6.35
N VAL A 241 -12.35 19.29 7.16
CA VAL A 241 -12.64 19.29 8.60
C VAL A 241 -14.13 19.55 8.92
N ASP A 242 -14.94 19.85 7.90
CA ASP A 242 -16.38 20.13 8.01
C ASP A 242 -17.25 18.90 7.71
N THR A 243 -16.64 17.83 7.19
CA THR A 243 -17.28 16.55 6.82
C THR A 243 -17.19 15.50 7.92
#